data_d41aa7b99007685012d529eca28e35d6
#
_entry.id   d41aa7b99007685012d529eca28e35d6
#
_cell.length_a   1.000
_cell.length_b   1.000
_cell.length_c   1.000
_cell.angle_alpha   90.00
_cell.angle_beta   90.00
_cell.angle_gamma   90.00
#
_symmetry.space_group_name_H-M   'P 1'
#
loop_
_entity.id
_entity.type
_entity.pdbx_description
1 polymer ?
#
loop_
_entity_poly.entity_id
_entity_poly.type
_entity_poly.pdbx_seq_one_letter_code
_entity_poly.pdbx_strand_id
1 'polypeptide(L)'
;MASTHDYVKDLRNEDIKIYINGEYHHRSEAKISVFDSGFLLGDGVWEGIRLHNSKLIHLEHHIDRLYDGAKSIAMEIHLSKKEIIEAIWSTLNENNMITDTHIRLIVSRGIKSTPYQHPKVTISLPTIVIIPEYKKANKEVIDRGIRLVSVQTRRDSLVQDPKINSLSKMNCISACIEAEKLGAEEGLMLDPNGFVSTCNSTNFFIITNNEVWTSTGEYCLNGV
;
A
#
# COMPACT_ATOMS: atom_id res chain seq x y z
N MET A 1 20.81 -9.02 -6.43
CA MET A 1 20.11 -10.19 -5.83
C MET A 1 18.61 -9.93 -5.94
N ALA A 2 17.80 -10.94 -6.28
CA ALA A 2 16.36 -10.76 -6.42
C ALA A 2 15.71 -10.46 -5.06
N SER A 3 14.91 -9.40 -4.97
CA SER A 3 14.18 -8.96 -3.78
C SER A 3 12.70 -9.39 -3.87
N THR A 4 11.98 -9.38 -2.75
CA THR A 4 10.53 -9.59 -2.72
C THR A 4 9.76 -8.53 -3.52
N HIS A 5 10.40 -7.40 -3.80
CA HIS A 5 9.84 -6.24 -4.49
C HIS A 5 10.43 -6.01 -5.88
N ASP A 6 11.30 -6.91 -6.36
CA ASP A 6 11.85 -6.81 -7.70
C ASP A 6 10.74 -6.81 -8.75
N TYR A 7 10.89 -5.92 -9.71
CA TYR A 7 10.01 -5.89 -10.85
C TYR A 7 10.31 -7.10 -11.77
N VAL A 8 9.34 -7.99 -11.86
CA VAL A 8 9.35 -9.06 -12.87
C VAL A 8 8.37 -8.68 -13.96
N LYS A 9 8.87 -8.53 -15.19
CA LYS A 9 8.01 -8.16 -16.32
C LYS A 9 6.99 -9.28 -16.58
N ASP A 10 5.71 -8.93 -16.53
CA ASP A 10 4.61 -9.76 -16.98
C ASP A 10 3.89 -9.04 -18.12
N LEU A 11 3.95 -9.62 -19.32
CA LEU A 11 3.38 -9.00 -20.54
C LEU A 11 1.88 -8.76 -20.42
N ARG A 12 1.17 -9.52 -19.60
CA ARG A 12 -0.26 -9.32 -19.35
C ARG A 12 -0.54 -7.95 -18.74
N ASN A 13 0.45 -7.35 -18.04
CA ASN A 13 0.32 -6.03 -17.44
C ASN A 13 0.48 -4.89 -18.44
N GLU A 14 0.83 -5.14 -19.70
CA GLU A 14 0.98 -4.09 -20.71
C GLU A 14 -0.37 -3.51 -21.15
N ASP A 15 -1.44 -4.33 -21.15
CA ASP A 15 -2.79 -3.96 -21.62
C ASP A 15 -3.82 -3.81 -20.51
N ILE A 16 -3.41 -3.67 -19.25
CA ILE A 16 -4.35 -3.53 -18.14
C ILE A 16 -5.09 -2.19 -18.17
N LYS A 17 -6.34 -2.22 -17.74
CA LYS A 17 -7.17 -1.06 -17.49
C LYS A 17 -7.17 -0.71 -16.01
N ILE A 18 -6.99 0.56 -15.73
CA ILE A 18 -6.97 1.14 -14.39
C ILE A 18 -8.26 1.91 -14.17
N TYR A 19 -8.92 1.68 -13.04
CA TYR A 19 -10.08 2.45 -12.63
C TYR A 19 -9.66 3.76 -11.98
N ILE A 20 -10.26 4.87 -12.42
CA ILE A 20 -10.09 6.20 -11.82
C ILE A 20 -11.47 6.85 -11.74
N ASN A 21 -12.00 7.04 -10.54
CA ASN A 21 -13.26 7.78 -10.27
C ASN A 21 -14.46 7.35 -11.14
N GLY A 22 -14.63 6.06 -11.42
CA GLY A 22 -15.74 5.55 -12.20
C GLY A 22 -15.42 5.23 -13.66
N GLU A 23 -14.24 5.61 -14.15
CA GLU A 23 -13.82 5.40 -15.53
C GLU A 23 -12.64 4.41 -15.62
N TYR A 24 -12.54 3.71 -16.76
CA TYR A 24 -11.45 2.80 -17.07
C TYR A 24 -10.51 3.41 -18.10
N HIS A 25 -9.23 3.46 -17.75
CA HIS A 25 -8.18 3.99 -18.63
C HIS A 25 -7.13 2.91 -18.89
N HIS A 26 -6.65 2.81 -20.12
CA HIS A 26 -5.48 1.99 -20.38
C HIS A 26 -4.28 2.50 -19.54
N ARG A 27 -3.44 1.58 -19.05
CA ARG A 27 -2.33 1.94 -18.13
C ARG A 27 -1.42 3.07 -18.64
N SER A 28 -1.21 3.15 -19.96
CA SER A 28 -0.38 4.22 -20.55
C SER A 28 -1.05 5.59 -20.54
N GLU A 29 -2.38 5.64 -20.36
CA GLU A 29 -3.21 6.85 -20.42
C GLU A 29 -3.78 7.23 -19.05
N ALA A 30 -3.71 6.32 -18.08
CA ALA A 30 -4.19 6.54 -16.72
C ALA A 30 -3.40 7.68 -16.05
N LYS A 31 -4.06 8.78 -15.75
CA LYS A 31 -3.45 10.01 -15.21
C LYS A 31 -4.33 10.61 -14.12
N ILE A 32 -3.70 11.24 -13.16
CA ILE A 32 -4.37 12.09 -12.16
C ILE A 32 -3.89 13.53 -12.31
N SER A 33 -4.64 14.47 -11.73
CA SER A 33 -4.25 15.88 -11.71
C SER A 33 -2.94 16.07 -10.95
N VAL A 34 -2.07 16.97 -11.43
CA VAL A 34 -0.89 17.43 -10.69
C VAL A 34 -1.26 18.19 -9.41
N PHE A 35 -2.51 18.63 -9.27
CA PHE A 35 -3.05 19.24 -8.06
C PHE A 35 -3.73 18.24 -7.11
N ASP A 36 -3.64 16.92 -7.39
CA ASP A 36 -4.14 15.90 -6.47
C ASP A 36 -3.35 15.92 -5.16
N SER A 37 -4.06 15.89 -4.04
CA SER A 37 -3.46 15.96 -2.70
C SER A 37 -2.53 14.78 -2.39
N GLY A 38 -2.84 13.61 -2.92
CA GLY A 38 -1.99 12.42 -2.81
C GLY A 38 -0.65 12.61 -3.53
N PHE A 39 -0.68 13.19 -4.75
CA PHE A 39 0.54 13.50 -5.50
C PHE A 39 1.35 14.63 -4.84
N LEU A 40 0.69 15.71 -4.43
CA LEU A 40 1.37 16.88 -3.86
C LEU A 40 1.96 16.63 -2.46
N LEU A 41 1.24 15.88 -1.61
CA LEU A 41 1.48 15.88 -0.17
C LEU A 41 1.49 14.48 0.46
N GLY A 42 1.16 13.41 -0.30
CA GLY A 42 0.93 12.10 0.28
C GLY A 42 -0.35 12.03 1.15
N ASP A 43 -1.30 12.96 0.95
CA ASP A 43 -2.54 13.05 1.72
C ASP A 43 -3.59 12.10 1.17
N GLY A 44 -3.66 10.91 1.78
CA GLY A 44 -4.56 9.84 1.40
C GLY A 44 -4.18 8.52 2.04
N VAL A 45 -4.95 7.49 1.73
CA VAL A 45 -4.80 6.11 2.23
C VAL A 45 -4.80 5.12 1.08
N TRP A 46 -4.30 3.91 1.33
CA TRP A 46 -4.28 2.87 0.31
C TRP A 46 -4.33 1.47 0.91
N GLU A 47 -4.70 0.48 0.08
CA GLU A 47 -4.64 -0.93 0.42
C GLU A 47 -3.99 -1.75 -0.70
N GLY A 48 -3.37 -2.86 -0.29
CA GLY A 48 -2.85 -3.89 -1.19
C GLY A 48 -3.61 -5.18 -0.99
N ILE A 49 -4.44 -5.59 -1.96
CA ILE A 49 -5.34 -6.73 -1.85
C ILE A 49 -4.91 -7.81 -2.85
N ARG A 50 -4.94 -9.07 -2.44
CA ARG A 50 -4.59 -10.20 -3.28
C ARG A 50 -5.84 -10.88 -3.84
N LEU A 51 -5.88 -11.09 -5.17
CA LEU A 51 -6.80 -12.02 -5.80
C LEU A 51 -6.09 -13.35 -6.05
N HIS A 52 -6.64 -14.43 -5.53
CA HIS A 52 -6.14 -15.80 -5.72
C HIS A 52 -7.32 -16.75 -5.92
N ASN A 53 -7.31 -17.50 -7.03
CA ASN A 53 -8.36 -18.46 -7.39
C ASN A 53 -9.78 -17.89 -7.20
N SER A 54 -10.06 -16.75 -7.84
CA SER A 54 -11.33 -16.03 -7.81
C SER A 54 -11.79 -15.56 -6.40
N LYS A 55 -10.86 -15.50 -5.43
CA LYS A 55 -11.15 -15.01 -4.09
C LYS A 55 -10.25 -13.81 -3.77
N LEU A 56 -10.85 -12.72 -3.34
CA LEU A 56 -10.13 -11.60 -2.73
C LEU A 56 -9.83 -11.95 -1.26
N ILE A 57 -8.55 -12.04 -0.95
CA ILE A 57 -8.09 -12.49 0.36
C ILE A 57 -8.32 -11.38 1.38
N HIS A 58 -9.02 -11.70 2.46
CA HIS A 58 -9.34 -10.79 3.58
C HIS A 58 -9.95 -9.44 3.15
N LEU A 59 -10.75 -9.42 2.08
CA LEU A 59 -11.27 -8.19 1.47
C LEU A 59 -11.92 -7.25 2.49
N GLU A 60 -12.82 -7.76 3.32
CA GLU A 60 -13.57 -6.95 4.30
C GLU A 60 -12.62 -6.24 5.29
N HIS A 61 -11.62 -6.95 5.81
CA HIS A 61 -10.63 -6.36 6.71
C HIS A 61 -9.79 -5.26 6.03
N HIS A 62 -9.43 -5.45 4.75
CA HIS A 62 -8.74 -4.40 3.97
C HIS A 62 -9.62 -3.16 3.80
N ILE A 63 -10.91 -3.36 3.48
CA ILE A 63 -11.84 -2.25 3.30
C ILE A 63 -12.11 -1.55 4.64
N ASP A 64 -12.30 -2.29 5.72
CA ASP A 64 -12.45 -1.71 7.07
C ASP A 64 -11.24 -0.85 7.43
N ARG A 65 -10.02 -1.37 7.27
CA ARG A 65 -8.77 -0.65 7.56
C ARG A 65 -8.60 0.60 6.67
N LEU A 66 -9.01 0.56 5.40
CA LEU A 66 -9.00 1.73 4.50
C LEU A 66 -9.86 2.86 5.07
N TYR A 67 -11.10 2.54 5.48
CA TYR A 67 -12.05 3.54 6.01
C TYR A 67 -11.62 4.06 7.38
N ASP A 68 -11.08 3.19 8.25
CA ASP A 68 -10.53 3.60 9.55
C ASP A 68 -9.31 4.53 9.36
N GLY A 69 -8.44 4.21 8.40
CA GLY A 69 -7.31 5.06 8.04
C GLY A 69 -7.76 6.42 7.50
N ALA A 70 -8.76 6.46 6.61
CA ALA A 70 -9.33 7.70 6.10
C ALA A 70 -9.94 8.55 7.21
N LYS A 71 -10.71 7.93 8.12
CA LYS A 71 -11.28 8.60 9.30
C LYS A 71 -10.20 9.18 10.21
N SER A 72 -9.09 8.47 10.40
CA SER A 72 -7.96 8.94 11.25
C SER A 72 -7.31 10.22 10.74
N ILE A 73 -7.36 10.47 9.42
CA ILE A 73 -6.88 11.72 8.80
C ILE A 73 -8.01 12.70 8.48
N ALA A 74 -9.18 12.52 9.09
CA ALA A 74 -10.38 13.34 8.85
C ALA A 74 -10.71 13.46 7.34
N MET A 75 -10.66 12.34 6.61
CA MET A 75 -11.03 12.23 5.20
C MET A 75 -12.27 11.34 5.06
N GLU A 76 -13.30 11.85 4.41
CA GLU A 76 -14.50 11.09 4.08
C GLU A 76 -14.38 10.48 2.67
N ILE A 77 -14.54 9.16 2.56
CA ILE A 77 -14.62 8.48 1.28
C ILE A 77 -16.08 8.57 0.82
N HIS A 78 -16.33 9.19 -0.35
CA HIS A 78 -17.67 9.47 -0.84
C HIS A 78 -18.44 8.22 -1.35
N LEU A 79 -17.74 7.10 -1.60
CA LEU A 79 -18.36 5.81 -1.90
C LEU A 79 -18.54 5.02 -0.60
N SER A 80 -19.57 4.21 -0.52
CA SER A 80 -19.73 3.22 0.56
C SER A 80 -18.74 2.07 0.41
N LYS A 81 -18.53 1.30 1.48
CA LYS A 81 -17.69 0.08 1.43
C LYS A 81 -18.15 -0.88 0.33
N LYS A 82 -19.47 -1.03 0.15
CA LYS A 82 -20.06 -1.87 -0.88
C LYS A 82 -19.70 -1.39 -2.28
N GLU A 83 -19.82 -0.09 -2.55
CA GLU A 83 -19.48 0.50 -3.85
C GLU A 83 -17.99 0.38 -4.18
N ILE A 84 -17.10 0.50 -3.18
CA ILE A 84 -15.66 0.22 -3.36
C ILE A 84 -15.43 -1.24 -3.74
N ILE A 85 -16.08 -2.18 -3.06
CA ILE A 85 -15.98 -3.62 -3.37
C ILE A 85 -16.49 -3.90 -4.79
N GLU A 86 -17.61 -3.30 -5.18
CA GLU A 86 -18.16 -3.41 -6.54
C GLU A 86 -17.18 -2.85 -7.59
N ALA A 87 -16.56 -1.70 -7.31
CA ALA A 87 -15.54 -1.10 -8.19
C ALA A 87 -14.31 -2.01 -8.34
N ILE A 88 -13.85 -2.66 -7.26
CA ILE A 88 -12.74 -3.63 -7.32
C ILE A 88 -13.11 -4.81 -8.24
N TRP A 89 -14.27 -5.44 -8.02
CA TRP A 89 -14.72 -6.56 -8.84
C TRP A 89 -14.93 -6.18 -10.30
N SER A 90 -15.52 -5.01 -10.53
CA SER A 90 -15.72 -4.47 -11.89
C SER A 90 -14.38 -4.25 -12.60
N THR A 91 -13.37 -3.72 -11.88
CA THR A 91 -12.01 -3.54 -12.43
C THR A 91 -11.34 -4.87 -12.78
N LEU A 92 -11.49 -5.89 -11.94
CA LEU A 92 -10.99 -7.24 -12.21
C LEU A 92 -11.67 -7.87 -13.43
N ASN A 93 -12.98 -7.75 -13.53
CA ASN A 93 -13.77 -8.25 -14.67
C ASN A 93 -13.39 -7.55 -15.98
N GLU A 94 -13.20 -6.23 -15.96
CA GLU A 94 -12.76 -5.45 -17.12
C GLU A 94 -11.39 -5.89 -17.66
N ASN A 95 -10.55 -6.48 -16.78
CA ASN A 95 -9.25 -7.03 -17.11
C ASN A 95 -9.22 -8.56 -17.27
N ASN A 96 -10.36 -9.25 -17.16
CA ASN A 96 -10.46 -10.72 -17.16
C ASN A 96 -9.52 -11.39 -16.13
N MET A 97 -9.33 -10.78 -14.97
CA MET A 97 -8.44 -11.27 -13.92
C MET A 97 -9.17 -12.19 -12.95
N ILE A 98 -8.66 -13.41 -12.75
CA ILE A 98 -9.25 -14.42 -11.87
C ILE A 98 -8.28 -14.94 -10.80
N THR A 99 -6.97 -14.73 -10.97
CA THR A 99 -5.93 -15.22 -10.02
C THR A 99 -4.63 -14.46 -10.22
N ASP A 100 -3.69 -14.66 -9.30
CA ASP A 100 -2.31 -14.12 -9.34
C ASP A 100 -2.27 -12.59 -9.51
N THR A 101 -3.28 -11.90 -8.99
CA THR A 101 -3.38 -10.45 -9.13
C THR A 101 -3.16 -9.75 -7.79
N HIS A 102 -2.36 -8.70 -7.81
CA HIS A 102 -2.22 -7.74 -6.72
C HIS A 102 -2.98 -6.47 -7.10
N ILE A 103 -3.86 -6.02 -6.23
CA ILE A 103 -4.69 -4.84 -6.43
C ILE A 103 -4.18 -3.75 -5.49
N ARG A 104 -3.82 -2.61 -6.05
CA ARG A 104 -3.56 -1.39 -5.28
C ARG A 104 -4.77 -0.49 -5.36
N LEU A 105 -5.47 -0.36 -4.24
CA LEU A 105 -6.56 0.58 -4.05
C LEU A 105 -6.01 1.83 -3.36
N ILE A 106 -6.16 2.99 -3.99
CA ILE A 106 -5.65 4.28 -3.51
C ILE A 106 -6.84 5.23 -3.38
N VAL A 107 -6.90 5.95 -2.27
CA VAL A 107 -7.84 7.05 -2.08
C VAL A 107 -7.08 8.27 -1.59
N SER A 108 -6.99 9.31 -2.43
CA SER A 108 -6.49 10.62 -2.00
C SER A 108 -7.63 11.52 -1.58
N ARG A 109 -7.33 12.60 -0.85
CA ARG A 109 -8.34 13.60 -0.46
C ARG A 109 -8.95 14.34 -1.67
N GLY A 110 -8.34 14.27 -2.85
CA GLY A 110 -8.80 14.89 -4.07
C GLY A 110 -7.99 16.11 -4.51
N ILE A 111 -8.53 16.84 -5.49
CA ILE A 111 -7.85 17.95 -6.16
C ILE A 111 -7.93 19.22 -5.30
N LYS A 112 -6.80 19.90 -5.19
CA LYS A 112 -6.67 21.20 -4.49
C LYS A 112 -6.72 22.36 -5.46
N SER A 113 -7.29 23.48 -5.02
CA SER A 113 -7.27 24.75 -5.78
C SER A 113 -5.88 25.38 -5.83
N THR A 114 -5.01 25.05 -4.88
CA THR A 114 -3.63 25.54 -4.76
C THR A 114 -2.78 24.51 -3.99
N PRO A 115 -1.46 24.41 -4.23
CA PRO A 115 -0.55 23.53 -3.50
C PRO A 115 -0.33 23.96 -2.05
N TYR A 116 -1.35 23.81 -1.21
CA TYR A 116 -1.32 24.18 0.20
C TYR A 116 -1.81 23.02 1.09
N GLN A 117 -1.20 22.83 2.27
CA GLN A 117 -1.44 21.68 3.13
C GLN A 117 -2.87 21.57 3.64
N HIS A 118 -3.51 22.71 3.97
CA HIS A 118 -4.80 22.69 4.64
C HIS A 118 -5.90 22.01 3.80
N PRO A 119 -6.66 21.06 4.35
CA PRO A 119 -7.73 20.35 3.63
C PRO A 119 -8.82 21.26 3.05
N LYS A 120 -9.07 22.45 3.66
CA LYS A 120 -10.10 23.40 3.19
C LYS A 120 -9.92 23.89 1.75
N VAL A 121 -8.72 23.75 1.16
CA VAL A 121 -8.47 24.13 -0.24
C VAL A 121 -8.76 22.99 -1.23
N THR A 122 -9.28 21.88 -0.75
CA THR A 122 -9.74 20.78 -1.62
C THR A 122 -11.05 21.19 -2.29
N ILE A 123 -11.12 21.03 -3.62
CA ILE A 123 -12.24 21.49 -4.46
C ILE A 123 -12.96 20.34 -5.18
N SER A 124 -12.54 19.10 -4.99
CA SER A 124 -13.18 17.92 -5.56
C SER A 124 -13.57 16.90 -4.50
N LEU A 125 -14.30 15.87 -4.92
CA LEU A 125 -14.42 14.63 -4.17
C LEU A 125 -13.06 13.90 -4.11
N PRO A 126 -12.86 12.97 -3.17
CA PRO A 126 -11.70 12.09 -3.13
C PRO A 126 -11.42 11.42 -4.48
N THR A 127 -10.15 11.30 -4.82
CA THR A 127 -9.71 10.56 -6.01
C THR A 127 -9.51 9.10 -5.65
N ILE A 128 -10.24 8.20 -6.32
CA ILE A 128 -10.16 6.76 -6.10
C ILE A 128 -9.50 6.13 -7.32
N VAL A 129 -8.41 5.39 -7.09
CA VAL A 129 -7.67 4.67 -8.13
C VAL A 129 -7.54 3.20 -7.75
N ILE A 130 -7.86 2.30 -8.69
CA ILE A 130 -7.68 0.86 -8.53
C ILE A 130 -6.76 0.37 -9.64
N ILE A 131 -5.58 -0.12 -9.25
CA ILE A 131 -4.56 -0.65 -10.17
C ILE A 131 -4.46 -2.16 -9.94
N PRO A 132 -4.97 -2.99 -10.84
CA PRO A 132 -4.78 -4.43 -10.79
C PRO A 132 -3.52 -4.80 -11.59
N GLU A 133 -2.65 -5.64 -11.02
CA GLU A 133 -1.47 -6.14 -11.71
C GLU A 133 -1.34 -7.64 -11.51
N TYR A 134 -1.05 -8.40 -12.55
CA TYR A 134 -0.57 -9.77 -12.42
C TYR A 134 0.77 -9.77 -11.70
N LYS A 135 0.82 -10.43 -10.56
CA LYS A 135 2.01 -10.50 -9.72
C LYS A 135 2.02 -11.81 -8.95
N LYS A 136 2.97 -12.68 -9.27
CA LYS A 136 3.21 -13.93 -8.55
C LYS A 136 4.25 -13.73 -7.46
N ALA A 137 4.14 -14.53 -6.39
CA ALA A 137 5.21 -14.65 -5.41
C ALA A 137 6.48 -15.20 -6.08
N ASN A 138 7.63 -14.63 -5.77
CA ASN A 138 8.90 -15.12 -6.29
C ASN A 138 9.33 -16.37 -5.49
N LYS A 139 9.24 -17.54 -6.13
CA LYS A 139 9.57 -18.82 -5.50
C LYS A 139 11.05 -18.88 -5.07
N GLU A 140 11.96 -18.35 -5.87
CA GLU A 140 13.38 -18.30 -5.52
C GLU A 140 13.62 -17.55 -4.21
N VAL A 141 12.93 -16.41 -4.03
CA VAL A 141 13.02 -15.61 -2.80
C VAL A 141 12.44 -16.38 -1.60
N ILE A 142 11.33 -17.10 -1.80
CA ILE A 142 10.73 -17.91 -0.74
C ILE A 142 11.68 -19.04 -0.31
N ASP A 143 12.31 -19.73 -1.28
CA ASP A 143 13.17 -20.88 -1.02
C ASP A 143 14.52 -20.47 -0.36
N ARG A 144 15.14 -19.37 -0.81
CA ARG A 144 16.45 -18.90 -0.28
C ARG A 144 16.36 -17.96 0.92
N GLY A 145 15.21 -17.35 1.15
CA GLY A 145 15.06 -16.24 2.06
C GLY A 145 15.63 -14.93 1.53
N ILE A 146 15.58 -13.88 2.35
CA ILE A 146 16.13 -12.55 2.08
C ILE A 146 17.05 -12.10 3.20
N ARG A 147 17.95 -11.19 2.90
CA ARG A 147 18.81 -10.55 3.88
C ARG A 147 18.12 -9.34 4.48
N LEU A 148 17.94 -9.35 5.80
CA LEU A 148 17.49 -8.21 6.58
C LEU A 148 18.65 -7.48 7.23
N VAL A 149 18.52 -6.17 7.42
CA VAL A 149 19.42 -5.35 8.21
C VAL A 149 18.63 -4.35 9.04
N SER A 150 19.02 -4.14 10.28
CA SER A 150 18.45 -3.06 11.09
C SER A 150 18.91 -1.71 10.55
N VAL A 151 17.95 -0.80 10.33
CA VAL A 151 18.19 0.54 9.79
C VAL A 151 18.05 1.62 10.86
N GLN A 152 18.65 2.80 10.61
CA GLN A 152 18.56 3.94 11.54
C GLN A 152 17.18 4.61 11.51
N THR A 153 16.53 4.61 10.34
CA THR A 153 15.17 5.15 10.19
C THR A 153 14.19 4.40 11.09
N ARG A 154 13.48 5.15 11.95
CA ARG A 154 12.58 4.60 12.97
C ARG A 154 11.11 4.65 12.53
N ARG A 155 10.31 3.79 13.15
CA ARG A 155 8.85 3.93 13.18
C ARG A 155 8.48 4.74 14.41
N ASP A 156 7.98 5.95 14.19
CA ASP A 156 7.68 6.90 15.27
C ASP A 156 6.30 7.53 15.05
N SER A 157 5.50 7.59 16.10
CA SER A 157 4.18 8.20 16.10
C SER A 157 4.20 9.72 16.27
N LEU A 158 5.36 10.32 16.61
CA LEU A 158 5.47 11.78 16.84
C LEU A 158 5.32 12.60 15.55
N VAL A 159 5.66 12.01 14.40
CA VAL A 159 5.59 12.70 13.10
C VAL A 159 4.38 12.25 12.30
N GLN A 160 4.12 10.95 12.29
CA GLN A 160 3.01 10.34 11.53
C GLN A 160 2.59 9.06 12.24
N ASP A 161 1.30 8.84 12.44
CA ASP A 161 0.81 7.60 13.02
C ASP A 161 1.18 6.40 12.11
N PRO A 162 2.08 5.52 12.55
CA PRO A 162 2.56 4.39 11.75
C PRO A 162 1.50 3.30 11.57
N LYS A 163 0.37 3.38 12.29
CA LYS A 163 -0.78 2.46 12.15
C LYS A 163 -1.67 2.78 10.96
N ILE A 164 -1.50 3.96 10.35
CA ILE A 164 -2.27 4.34 9.16
C ILE A 164 -1.54 3.88 7.91
N ASN A 165 -2.26 3.20 7.02
CA ASN A 165 -1.74 2.87 5.69
C ASN A 165 -1.88 4.08 4.74
N SER A 166 -1.15 5.16 5.06
CA SER A 166 -1.20 6.42 4.33
C SER A 166 -0.33 6.41 3.06
N LEU A 167 -0.57 7.33 2.16
CA LEU A 167 0.27 7.57 0.97
C LEU A 167 1.63 8.18 1.32
N SER A 168 1.79 8.77 2.51
CA SER A 168 3.05 9.34 2.98
C SER A 168 4.01 8.22 3.41
N LYS A 169 4.94 7.84 2.53
CA LYS A 169 5.84 6.68 2.70
C LYS A 169 7.31 7.04 2.77
N MET A 170 7.65 8.32 3.02
CA MET A 170 9.04 8.78 2.98
C MET A 170 9.95 8.01 3.95
N ASN A 171 9.49 7.71 5.16
CA ASN A 171 10.27 6.93 6.12
C ASN A 171 10.52 5.49 5.65
N CYS A 172 9.52 4.85 5.01
CA CYS A 172 9.68 3.51 4.43
C CYS A 172 10.68 3.51 3.28
N ILE A 173 10.63 4.55 2.42
CA ILE A 173 11.57 4.73 1.30
C ILE A 173 12.98 4.96 1.84
N SER A 174 13.16 5.78 2.86
CA SER A 174 14.47 5.99 3.51
C SER A 174 15.04 4.69 4.06
N ALA A 175 14.21 3.88 4.73
CA ALA A 175 14.62 2.57 5.24
C ALA A 175 15.01 1.60 4.12
N CYS A 176 14.29 1.60 2.98
CA CYS A 176 14.68 0.83 1.78
C CYS A 176 16.07 1.24 1.27
N ILE A 177 16.31 2.55 1.14
CA ILE A 177 17.60 3.09 0.66
C ILE A 177 18.75 2.73 1.61
N GLU A 178 18.52 2.80 2.93
CA GLU A 178 19.52 2.37 3.93
C GLU A 178 19.84 0.88 3.80
N ALA A 179 18.80 0.02 3.69
CA ALA A 179 18.96 -1.41 3.53
C ALA A 179 19.78 -1.76 2.28
N GLU A 180 19.44 -1.14 1.13
CA GLU A 180 20.16 -1.33 -0.13
C GLU A 180 21.64 -0.95 -0.02
N LYS A 181 21.97 0.21 0.59
CA LYS A 181 23.34 0.65 0.84
C LYS A 181 24.13 -0.32 1.70
N LEU A 182 23.46 -1.06 2.59
CA LEU A 182 24.06 -2.08 3.46
C LEU A 182 24.04 -3.48 2.81
N GLY A 183 23.61 -3.59 1.55
CA GLY A 183 23.57 -4.84 0.79
C GLY A 183 22.49 -5.81 1.26
N ALA A 184 21.39 -5.31 1.81
CA ALA A 184 20.24 -6.08 2.23
C ALA A 184 19.03 -5.81 1.34
N GLU A 185 18.12 -6.76 1.27
CA GLU A 185 16.89 -6.65 0.46
C GLU A 185 15.77 -5.94 1.22
N GLU A 186 15.79 -5.93 2.56
CA GLU A 186 14.77 -5.26 3.37
C GLU A 186 15.37 -4.69 4.67
N GLY A 187 14.86 -3.54 5.11
CA GLY A 187 15.27 -2.86 6.31
C GLY A 187 14.33 -3.16 7.49
N LEU A 188 14.90 -3.70 8.58
CA LEU A 188 14.20 -3.88 9.84
C LEU A 188 14.20 -2.56 10.62
N MET A 189 13.02 -1.98 10.78
CA MET A 189 12.82 -0.71 11.49
C MET A 189 12.48 -0.96 12.95
N LEU A 190 13.08 -0.17 13.82
CA LEU A 190 12.80 -0.20 15.25
C LEU A 190 11.87 0.94 15.64
N ASP A 191 11.23 0.81 16.79
CA ASP A 191 10.47 1.87 17.44
C ASP A 191 11.38 2.89 18.13
N PRO A 192 10.87 3.98 18.72
CA PRO A 192 11.69 4.96 19.47
C PRO A 192 12.46 4.36 20.66
N ASN A 193 11.96 3.27 21.23
CA ASN A 193 12.58 2.61 22.39
C ASN A 193 13.63 1.56 21.98
N GLY A 194 13.79 1.30 20.68
CA GLY A 194 14.76 0.34 20.16
C GLY A 194 14.22 -1.09 20.01
N PHE A 195 12.93 -1.31 20.20
CA PHE A 195 12.30 -2.61 19.95
C PHE A 195 11.93 -2.77 18.46
N VAL A 196 11.88 -4.02 18.01
CA VAL A 196 11.46 -4.35 16.64
C VAL A 196 10.03 -3.90 16.38
N SER A 197 9.85 -3.05 15.39
CA SER A 197 8.54 -2.60 14.93
C SER A 197 8.08 -3.43 13.73
N THR A 198 8.67 -3.25 12.57
CA THR A 198 8.29 -3.91 11.32
C THR A 198 9.40 -3.76 10.29
N CYS A 199 9.27 -4.38 9.13
CA CYS A 199 10.14 -4.04 8.00
C CYS A 199 9.64 -2.79 7.26
N ASN A 200 10.42 -2.27 6.31
CA ASN A 200 10.07 -1.08 5.55
C ASN A 200 8.78 -1.24 4.73
N SER A 201 8.44 -2.46 4.30
CA SER A 201 7.27 -2.73 3.47
C SER A 201 6.48 -3.98 3.84
N THR A 202 6.98 -4.80 4.78
CA THR A 202 6.37 -6.07 5.20
C THR A 202 6.31 -6.18 6.73
N ASN A 203 5.42 -7.05 7.24
CA ASN A 203 5.42 -7.39 8.66
C ASN A 203 6.59 -8.33 8.99
N PHE A 204 7.03 -8.31 10.25
CA PHE A 204 8.12 -9.14 10.75
C PHE A 204 7.59 -10.13 11.79
N PHE A 205 7.96 -11.38 11.63
CA PHE A 205 7.62 -12.47 12.54
C PHE A 205 8.87 -13.27 12.87
N ILE A 206 8.93 -13.79 14.08
CA ILE A 206 9.92 -14.79 14.48
C ILE A 206 9.19 -16.05 14.97
N ILE A 207 9.79 -17.20 14.71
CA ILE A 207 9.32 -18.48 15.23
C ILE A 207 10.36 -18.98 16.23
N THR A 208 9.94 -19.18 17.46
CA THR A 208 10.79 -19.70 18.54
C THR A 208 9.96 -20.58 19.47
N ASN A 209 10.52 -21.71 19.92
CA ASN A 209 9.84 -22.64 20.82
C ASN A 209 8.40 -23.00 20.41
N ASN A 210 8.17 -23.17 19.11
CA ASN A 210 6.85 -23.50 18.54
C ASN A 210 5.80 -22.37 18.67
N GLU A 211 6.22 -21.14 18.96
CA GLU A 211 5.40 -19.94 19.02
C GLU A 211 5.76 -18.97 17.90
N VAL A 212 4.77 -18.22 17.42
CA VAL A 212 4.95 -17.13 16.44
C VAL A 212 4.84 -15.80 17.14
N TRP A 213 5.90 -15.01 17.10
CA TRP A 213 5.98 -13.70 17.72
C TRP A 213 6.04 -12.61 16.67
N THR A 214 5.33 -11.51 16.91
CA THR A 214 5.39 -10.29 16.10
C THR A 214 5.28 -9.07 16.99
N SER A 215 5.48 -7.88 16.43
CA SER A 215 5.34 -6.63 17.20
C SER A 215 3.90 -6.41 17.67
N THR A 216 3.74 -5.57 18.71
CA THR A 216 2.43 -5.28 19.32
C THR A 216 1.48 -4.49 18.42
N GLY A 217 1.99 -3.93 17.31
CA GLY A 217 1.22 -3.05 16.44
C GLY A 217 1.16 -1.59 16.90
N GLU A 218 1.83 -1.22 18.00
CA GLU A 218 1.82 0.16 18.50
C GLU A 218 2.53 1.14 17.55
N TYR A 219 3.63 0.70 16.93
CA TYR A 219 4.44 1.51 16.01
C TYR A 219 4.46 0.96 14.58
N CYS A 220 3.49 0.17 14.18
CA CYS A 220 3.40 -0.33 12.81
C CYS A 220 1.96 -0.56 12.40
N LEU A 221 1.75 -0.68 11.09
CA LEU A 221 0.46 -1.08 10.54
C LEU A 221 0.17 -2.53 10.94
N ASN A 222 -0.98 -2.77 11.57
CA ASN A 222 -1.47 -4.12 11.79
C ASN A 222 -1.77 -4.79 10.44
N GLY A 223 -1.17 -5.95 10.22
CA GLY A 223 -1.40 -6.75 9.03
C GLY A 223 -2.86 -7.22 8.93
N VAL A 224 -3.28 -7.57 7.72
CA VAL A 224 -4.57 -8.19 7.38
C VAL A 224 -4.31 -9.58 6.83
#